data_f0cb3b094d6da62132e29f47c88eea48
#
_entry.id   f0cb3b094d6da62132e29f47c88eea48
#
_cell.length_a   1.000
_cell.length_b   1.000
_cell.length_c   1.000
_cell.angle_alpha   90.00
_cell.angle_beta   90.00
_cell.angle_gamma   90.00
#
_symmetry.space_group_name_H-M   'P 1'
#
loop_
_entity.id
_entity.type
_entity.pdbx_description
1 polymer ?
#
loop_
_entity_poly.entity_id
_entity_poly.type
_entity_poly.pdbx_seq_one_letter_code
_entity_poly.pdbx_strand_id
1 'polypeptide(L)'
;QVHQLFDTNRGIAKALRSNATTVENTDDPNDRLTAINSDGFSLGDDGNPNNGSNTYVCWQWKANGGTTSSNSDGDITSTVQANTTAGFSIVTYTGNGTDGNTVGHGLSGNWDVCILKNRGQTDYWTVSQTGTNQVMLLHDGSGGYEANHSTAYMTKASGVIGLVNAGDLGMVNGSSETYVAYVFKEIQGYSKFGSYIGNGSSDGPFVYTGFKPAFVIYRRNDAGGNWRLLDNK
;
A
#
# COMPACT_ATOMS: atom_id res chain seq x y z
N GLN A 1 2.33 15.53 12.61
CA GLN A 1 3.44 15.23 11.71
C GLN A 1 2.91 14.39 10.54
N VAL A 2 3.41 14.63 9.33
CA VAL A 2 3.00 13.87 8.14
C VAL A 2 3.88 12.63 7.97
N HIS A 3 3.26 11.52 7.55
CA HIS A 3 3.97 10.30 7.18
C HIS A 3 4.20 10.32 5.67
N GLN A 4 5.45 10.37 5.24
CA GLN A 4 5.77 10.45 3.81
C GLN A 4 6.10 9.08 3.23
N LEU A 5 5.65 8.84 2.02
CA LEU A 5 5.85 7.63 1.27
C LEU A 5 6.36 7.96 -0.13
N PHE A 6 7.50 7.39 -0.48
CA PHE A 6 8.18 7.55 -1.76
C PHE A 6 8.42 6.19 -2.39
N ASP A 7 8.49 6.13 -3.70
CA ASP A 7 8.93 4.94 -4.42
C ASP A 7 9.56 5.28 -5.77
N THR A 8 10.31 4.33 -6.30
CA THR A 8 11.03 4.48 -7.57
C THR A 8 10.17 4.26 -8.80
N ASN A 9 8.97 3.69 -8.68
CA ASN A 9 8.05 3.50 -9.81
C ASN A 9 7.41 4.83 -10.22
N ARG A 10 6.94 5.62 -9.24
CA ARG A 10 6.38 6.96 -9.48
C ARG A 10 7.46 8.02 -9.73
N GLY A 11 8.66 7.79 -9.24
CA GLY A 11 9.75 8.76 -9.17
C GLY A 11 9.92 9.37 -7.78
N ILE A 12 11.14 9.59 -7.38
CA ILE A 12 11.53 9.99 -6.01
C ILE A 12 11.03 11.38 -5.58
N ALA A 13 10.73 12.25 -6.55
CA ALA A 13 10.18 13.58 -6.28
C ALA A 13 8.70 13.58 -5.88
N LYS A 14 8.03 12.42 -5.93
CA LYS A 14 6.59 12.30 -5.75
C LYS A 14 6.24 11.73 -4.38
N ALA A 15 5.80 12.61 -3.48
CA ALA A 15 5.44 12.23 -2.12
C ALA A 15 3.93 11.95 -1.99
N LEU A 16 3.59 10.83 -1.39
CA LEU A 16 2.26 10.55 -0.87
C LEU A 16 2.30 10.57 0.66
N ARG A 17 1.16 10.81 1.29
CA ARG A 17 1.01 10.84 2.74
C ARG A 17 0.09 9.71 3.18
N SER A 18 0.66 8.68 3.84
CA SER A 18 -0.12 7.52 4.26
C SER A 18 -1.14 7.82 5.37
N ASN A 19 -0.97 8.94 6.06
CA ASN A 19 -1.89 9.42 7.09
C ASN A 19 -2.76 10.61 6.62
N ALA A 20 -2.95 10.78 5.32
CA ALA A 20 -3.81 11.83 4.75
C ALA A 20 -4.45 11.36 3.44
N THR A 21 -5.57 12.00 3.09
CA THR A 21 -6.30 11.76 1.84
C THR A 21 -5.76 12.59 0.66
N THR A 22 -4.81 13.50 0.91
CA THR A 22 -4.32 14.46 -0.08
C THR A 22 -3.78 13.81 -1.34
N VAL A 23 -3.83 14.56 -2.44
CA VAL A 23 -3.21 14.20 -3.72
C VAL A 23 -1.69 14.03 -3.60
N GLU A 24 -1.10 13.38 -4.58
CA GLU A 24 0.36 13.27 -4.69
C GLU A 24 0.99 14.66 -4.78
N ASN A 25 1.97 14.90 -3.93
CA ASN A 25 2.70 16.15 -3.92
C ASN A 25 3.93 16.04 -4.83
N THR A 26 4.05 16.98 -5.75
CA THR A 26 5.14 17.08 -6.73
C THR A 26 5.92 18.39 -6.60
N ASP A 27 5.65 19.20 -5.55
CA ASP A 27 6.02 20.62 -5.47
C ASP A 27 7.50 20.85 -5.24
N ASP A 28 8.35 20.04 -4.89
CA ASP A 28 9.79 20.21 -4.97
C ASP A 28 10.53 18.87 -4.97
N PRO A 29 11.08 18.49 -6.11
CA PRO A 29 11.80 17.24 -6.23
C PRO A 29 13.11 17.19 -5.43
N ASN A 30 13.63 18.32 -4.99
CA ASN A 30 14.97 18.41 -4.42
C ASN A 30 15.00 18.55 -2.89
N ASP A 31 13.83 18.79 -2.27
CA ASP A 31 13.80 19.12 -0.84
C ASP A 31 13.61 17.91 0.07
N ARG A 32 12.98 16.85 -0.41
CA ARG A 32 12.59 15.70 0.42
C ARG A 32 13.52 14.52 0.25
N LEU A 33 13.14 13.62 -0.65
CA LEU A 33 13.97 12.47 -1.04
C LEU A 33 14.72 12.84 -2.33
N THR A 34 16.02 13.01 -2.24
CA THR A 34 16.85 13.49 -3.35
C THR A 34 17.50 12.35 -4.14
N ALA A 35 17.71 11.20 -3.52
CA ALA A 35 18.22 10.01 -4.18
C ALA A 35 17.78 8.72 -3.48
N ILE A 36 17.62 7.65 -4.26
CA ILE A 36 17.63 6.26 -3.77
C ILE A 36 18.86 5.60 -4.35
N ASN A 37 19.78 5.21 -3.50
CA ASN A 37 21.09 4.65 -3.82
C ASN A 37 21.06 3.12 -3.72
N SER A 38 22.17 2.47 -4.03
CA SER A 38 22.30 1.00 -3.96
C SER A 38 22.16 0.45 -2.54
N ASP A 39 22.49 1.26 -1.55
CA ASP A 39 22.63 0.88 -0.13
C ASP A 39 21.91 1.86 0.84
N GLY A 40 21.13 2.81 0.32
CA GLY A 40 20.43 3.77 1.14
C GLY A 40 19.68 4.82 0.33
N PHE A 41 19.40 5.95 0.97
CA PHE A 41 18.73 7.09 0.34
C PHE A 41 19.29 8.41 0.87
N SER A 42 19.12 9.47 0.11
CA SER A 42 19.53 10.83 0.49
C SER A 42 18.32 11.72 0.67
N LEU A 43 18.38 12.59 1.66
CA LEU A 43 17.35 13.58 1.95
C LEU A 43 17.85 14.99 1.62
N GLY A 44 16.93 15.85 1.22
CA GLY A 44 17.14 17.29 1.09
C GLY A 44 16.86 18.02 2.42
N ASP A 45 16.56 19.29 2.32
CA ASP A 45 16.37 20.20 3.46
C ASP A 45 14.91 20.47 3.86
N ASP A 46 13.92 19.75 3.25
CA ASP A 46 12.52 19.83 3.70
C ASP A 46 12.41 19.40 5.17
N GLY A 47 11.86 20.30 5.99
CA GLY A 47 11.68 20.07 7.41
C GLY A 47 10.75 18.93 7.80
N ASN A 48 10.04 18.29 6.87
CA ASN A 48 9.20 17.14 7.19
C ASN A 48 10.03 15.85 7.34
N PRO A 49 10.86 15.42 6.37
CA PRO A 49 11.69 14.26 6.54
C PRO A 49 13.06 14.54 7.17
N ASN A 50 13.47 15.81 7.27
CA ASN A 50 14.83 16.20 7.71
C ASN A 50 14.86 17.47 8.55
N ASN A 51 14.03 17.54 9.59
CA ASN A 51 14.11 18.66 10.57
C ASN A 51 15.23 18.37 11.57
N GLY A 52 16.12 19.34 11.72
CA GLY A 52 17.26 19.25 12.65
C GLY A 52 16.83 18.88 14.07
N SER A 53 17.57 17.99 14.70
CA SER A 53 17.35 17.48 16.06
C SER A 53 16.15 16.56 16.27
N ASN A 54 15.34 16.28 15.26
CA ASN A 54 14.26 15.30 15.34
C ASN A 54 14.77 13.88 15.04
N THR A 55 14.12 12.89 15.63
CA THR A 55 14.38 11.48 15.35
C THR A 55 13.29 10.92 14.45
N TYR A 56 13.68 10.07 13.53
CA TYR A 56 12.78 9.48 12.53
C TYR A 56 12.88 7.97 12.53
N VAL A 57 11.79 7.30 12.18
CA VAL A 57 11.75 5.89 11.83
C VAL A 57 11.42 5.76 10.35
N CYS A 58 12.06 4.83 9.66
CA CYS A 58 11.88 4.60 8.25
C CYS A 58 11.83 3.10 7.96
N TRP A 59 10.87 2.69 7.12
CA TRP A 59 10.75 1.31 6.64
C TRP A 59 10.96 1.27 5.14
N GLN A 60 11.77 0.34 4.68
CA GLN A 60 12.11 0.18 3.28
C GLN A 60 11.81 -1.23 2.78
N TRP A 61 11.20 -1.31 1.62
CA TRP A 61 11.02 -2.56 0.88
C TRP A 61 11.73 -2.48 -0.45
N LYS A 62 12.51 -3.52 -0.77
CA LYS A 62 13.14 -3.64 -2.07
C LYS A 62 12.17 -4.24 -3.07
N ALA A 63 11.79 -3.43 -4.06
CA ALA A 63 11.13 -3.90 -5.28
C ALA A 63 12.19 -4.38 -6.30
N ASN A 64 12.08 -4.08 -7.58
CA ASN A 64 13.00 -4.56 -8.61
C ASN A 64 14.16 -3.58 -8.88
N GLY A 65 14.82 -3.10 -7.81
CA GLY A 65 16.04 -2.28 -7.94
C GLY A 65 15.88 -0.99 -8.77
N GLY A 66 14.68 -0.40 -8.80
CA GLY A 66 14.37 0.78 -9.60
C GLY A 66 14.00 0.50 -11.07
N THR A 67 14.09 -0.75 -11.54
CA THR A 67 13.73 -1.12 -12.91
C THR A 67 12.23 -1.34 -13.03
N THR A 68 11.59 -0.61 -13.92
CA THR A 68 10.17 -0.77 -14.27
C THR A 68 9.98 -1.62 -15.52
N SER A 69 8.85 -2.28 -15.61
CA SER A 69 8.41 -2.98 -16.82
C SER A 69 6.93 -2.74 -17.08
N SER A 70 6.54 -2.73 -18.36
CA SER A 70 5.13 -2.74 -18.75
C SER A 70 4.54 -4.12 -18.45
N ASN A 71 3.32 -4.14 -17.94
CA ASN A 71 2.57 -5.36 -17.69
C ASN A 71 1.18 -5.26 -18.33
N SER A 72 0.85 -6.23 -19.17
CA SER A 72 -0.41 -6.32 -19.93
C SER A 72 -1.23 -7.56 -19.56
N ASP A 73 -1.01 -8.14 -18.37
CA ASP A 73 -1.76 -9.31 -17.91
C ASP A 73 -3.22 -8.99 -17.59
N GLY A 74 -3.53 -7.72 -17.30
CA GLY A 74 -4.90 -7.23 -17.07
C GLY A 74 -5.48 -6.46 -18.24
N ASP A 75 -6.74 -6.04 -18.10
CA ASP A 75 -7.44 -5.21 -19.09
C ASP A 75 -6.83 -3.81 -19.23
N ILE A 76 -6.18 -3.34 -18.18
CA ILE A 76 -5.47 -2.07 -18.12
C ILE A 76 -3.98 -2.35 -18.05
N THR A 77 -3.22 -1.81 -19.00
CA THR A 77 -1.75 -1.88 -18.96
C THR A 77 -1.22 -1.09 -17.77
N SER A 78 -0.36 -1.72 -17.00
CA SER A 78 0.32 -1.11 -15.84
C SER A 78 1.83 -1.00 -16.04
N THR A 79 2.46 -0.20 -15.19
CA THR A 79 3.92 -0.18 -15.01
C THR A 79 4.24 -0.79 -13.66
N VAL A 80 5.06 -1.82 -13.63
CA VAL A 80 5.36 -2.59 -12.42
C VAL A 80 6.84 -2.57 -12.05
N GLN A 81 7.10 -2.59 -10.75
CA GLN A 81 8.38 -2.98 -10.15
C GLN A 81 8.12 -4.15 -9.22
N ALA A 82 8.32 -5.37 -9.69
CA ALA A 82 7.97 -6.58 -8.97
C ALA A 82 9.22 -7.35 -8.48
N ASN A 83 9.27 -7.62 -7.19
CA ASN A 83 10.21 -8.53 -6.55
C ASN A 83 9.48 -9.81 -6.17
N THR A 84 9.49 -10.80 -7.05
CA THR A 84 8.77 -12.06 -6.85
C THR A 84 9.34 -12.88 -5.70
N THR A 85 10.62 -12.73 -5.38
CA THR A 85 11.28 -13.41 -4.26
C THR A 85 10.82 -12.86 -2.92
N ALA A 86 10.68 -11.53 -2.80
CA ALA A 86 10.19 -10.87 -1.59
C ALA A 86 8.65 -10.79 -1.53
N GLY A 87 7.95 -11.12 -2.61
CA GLY A 87 6.50 -11.01 -2.69
C GLY A 87 6.00 -9.58 -2.63
N PHE A 88 6.73 -8.63 -3.18
CA PHE A 88 6.39 -7.21 -3.16
C PHE A 88 6.42 -6.59 -4.56
N SER A 89 5.38 -5.83 -4.90
CA SER A 89 5.31 -5.10 -6.17
C SER A 89 4.74 -3.70 -5.98
N ILE A 90 5.27 -2.76 -6.75
CA ILE A 90 4.75 -1.39 -6.91
C ILE A 90 4.15 -1.31 -8.31
N VAL A 91 2.89 -0.96 -8.39
CA VAL A 91 2.11 -0.93 -9.62
C VAL A 91 1.56 0.46 -9.84
N THR A 92 1.79 1.04 -11.02
CA THR A 92 1.13 2.29 -11.43
C THR A 92 0.31 2.07 -12.69
N TYR A 93 -0.86 2.70 -12.78
CA TYR A 93 -1.74 2.62 -13.94
C TYR A 93 -2.61 3.87 -14.07
N THR A 94 -3.24 4.01 -15.24
CA THR A 94 -4.28 5.00 -15.48
C THR A 94 -5.61 4.27 -15.61
N GLY A 95 -6.58 4.66 -14.80
CA GLY A 95 -7.91 4.08 -14.80
C GLY A 95 -8.66 4.36 -16.10
N ASN A 96 -9.56 3.45 -16.47
CA ASN A 96 -10.37 3.56 -17.68
C ASN A 96 -11.88 3.73 -17.42
N GLY A 97 -12.31 3.77 -16.17
CA GLY A 97 -13.70 3.95 -15.76
C GLY A 97 -14.60 2.75 -15.98
N THR A 98 -14.05 1.56 -16.29
CA THR A 98 -14.84 0.35 -16.52
C THR A 98 -14.85 -0.54 -15.30
N ASP A 99 -16.02 -0.78 -14.72
CA ASP A 99 -16.21 -1.66 -13.58
C ASP A 99 -15.81 -3.10 -13.91
N GLY A 100 -15.12 -3.75 -12.98
CA GLY A 100 -14.66 -5.13 -13.10
C GLY A 100 -13.39 -5.34 -13.92
N ASN A 101 -12.83 -4.27 -14.51
CA ASN A 101 -11.56 -4.39 -15.23
C ASN A 101 -10.41 -4.71 -14.26
N THR A 102 -9.34 -5.27 -14.82
CA THR A 102 -8.21 -5.80 -14.09
C THR A 102 -6.90 -5.08 -14.42
N VAL A 103 -5.96 -5.12 -13.48
CA VAL A 103 -4.61 -4.56 -13.61
C VAL A 103 -3.58 -5.61 -13.21
N GLY A 104 -2.57 -5.85 -14.05
CA GLY A 104 -1.48 -6.75 -13.76
C GLY A 104 -0.56 -6.23 -12.65
N HIS A 105 -0.18 -7.11 -11.68
CA HIS A 105 0.67 -6.72 -10.55
C HIS A 105 2.10 -7.27 -10.62
N GLY A 106 2.43 -8.09 -11.60
CA GLY A 106 3.78 -8.61 -11.83
C GLY A 106 4.29 -9.64 -10.83
N LEU A 107 3.52 -10.03 -9.82
CA LEU A 107 3.82 -11.16 -8.94
C LEU A 107 3.15 -12.42 -9.48
N SER A 108 3.78 -13.60 -9.29
CA SER A 108 3.19 -14.87 -9.68
C SER A 108 2.02 -15.26 -8.77
N GLY A 109 0.92 -15.74 -9.34
CA GLY A 109 -0.26 -16.19 -8.60
C GLY A 109 -1.04 -15.04 -7.96
N ASN A 110 -1.68 -15.33 -6.83
CA ASN A 110 -2.53 -14.37 -6.15
C ASN A 110 -1.74 -13.44 -5.20
N TRP A 111 -2.22 -12.24 -5.00
CA TRP A 111 -1.76 -11.32 -3.94
C TRP A 111 -2.49 -11.59 -2.62
N ASP A 112 -1.95 -11.12 -1.50
CA ASP A 112 -2.55 -11.27 -0.17
C ASP A 112 -2.98 -9.95 0.44
N VAL A 113 -2.20 -8.87 0.24
CA VAL A 113 -2.56 -7.50 0.63
C VAL A 113 -2.30 -6.56 -0.53
N CYS A 114 -3.23 -5.67 -0.78
CA CYS A 114 -3.08 -4.57 -1.72
C CYS A 114 -3.46 -3.25 -1.06
N ILE A 115 -2.57 -2.28 -1.13
CA ILE A 115 -2.75 -0.91 -0.64
C ILE A 115 -2.75 -0.01 -1.86
N LEU A 116 -3.87 0.66 -2.13
CA LEU A 116 -4.07 1.44 -3.34
C LEU A 116 -4.44 2.88 -3.03
N LYS A 117 -3.95 3.81 -3.83
CA LYS A 117 -4.24 5.24 -3.73
C LYS A 117 -4.46 5.86 -5.11
N ASN A 118 -5.55 6.62 -5.23
CA ASN A 118 -5.71 7.60 -6.30
C ASN A 118 -4.72 8.75 -6.09
N ARG A 119 -3.86 9.00 -7.07
CA ARG A 119 -2.77 9.98 -6.97
C ARG A 119 -3.22 11.41 -7.28
N GLY A 120 -4.24 11.54 -8.11
CA GLY A 120 -4.74 12.82 -8.64
C GLY A 120 -5.90 13.41 -7.85
N GLN A 121 -6.53 12.64 -6.96
CA GLN A 121 -7.71 13.07 -6.22
C GLN A 121 -7.49 13.01 -4.71
N THR A 122 -8.17 13.91 -4.00
CA THR A 122 -8.27 13.84 -2.55
C THR A 122 -9.20 12.70 -2.19
N ASP A 123 -8.64 11.55 -1.87
CA ASP A 123 -9.35 10.32 -1.65
C ASP A 123 -8.64 9.43 -0.61
N TYR A 124 -9.37 8.44 -0.10
CA TYR A 124 -8.82 7.51 0.88
C TYR A 124 -7.80 6.54 0.27
N TRP A 125 -6.95 6.01 1.13
CA TRP A 125 -6.15 4.83 0.83
C TRP A 125 -7.01 3.59 1.01
N THR A 126 -7.21 2.81 -0.03
CA THR A 126 -7.92 1.54 0.06
C THR A 126 -6.94 0.41 0.38
N VAL A 127 -7.27 -0.40 1.38
CA VAL A 127 -6.49 -1.59 1.73
C VAL A 127 -7.41 -2.80 1.64
N SER A 128 -7.06 -3.76 0.81
CA SER A 128 -7.73 -5.05 0.74
C SER A 128 -6.78 -6.17 1.14
N GLN A 129 -7.29 -7.10 1.94
CA GLN A 129 -6.60 -8.32 2.35
C GLN A 129 -7.40 -9.53 1.90
N THR A 130 -6.73 -10.58 1.46
CA THR A 130 -7.39 -11.83 1.06
C THR A 130 -8.09 -12.51 2.24
N GLY A 131 -9.29 -13.04 1.97
CA GLY A 131 -10.13 -13.67 3.00
C GLY A 131 -10.99 -12.70 3.79
N THR A 132 -10.93 -11.40 3.53
CA THR A 132 -11.86 -10.42 4.06
C THR A 132 -12.50 -9.65 2.90
N ASN A 133 -13.80 -9.42 2.95
CA ASN A 133 -14.51 -8.54 2.02
C ASN A 133 -14.48 -7.08 2.50
N GLN A 134 -13.50 -6.73 3.33
CA GLN A 134 -13.45 -5.44 4.00
C GLN A 134 -12.43 -4.54 3.35
N VAL A 135 -12.83 -3.32 3.07
CA VAL A 135 -11.92 -2.23 2.73
C VAL A 135 -11.48 -1.59 4.03
N MET A 136 -10.19 -1.57 4.25
CA MET A 136 -9.60 -0.83 5.36
C MET A 136 -8.98 0.45 4.79
N LEU A 137 -9.23 1.57 5.45
CA LEU A 137 -8.59 2.82 5.10
C LEU A 137 -7.26 2.95 5.85
N LEU A 138 -6.19 3.29 5.17
CA LEU A 138 -4.88 3.44 5.81
C LEU A 138 -4.83 4.69 6.69
N HIS A 139 -5.53 5.75 6.27
CA HIS A 139 -5.68 6.98 7.04
C HIS A 139 -6.97 6.95 7.85
N ASP A 140 -6.86 7.12 9.16
CA ASP A 140 -7.99 7.35 10.05
C ASP A 140 -7.85 8.73 10.70
N GLY A 141 -8.46 9.72 10.08
CA GLY A 141 -8.76 11.01 10.69
C GLY A 141 -10.20 11.02 11.16
N SER A 142 -10.47 10.59 12.36
CA SER A 142 -11.77 10.78 13.06
C SER A 142 -13.02 10.20 12.37
N GLY A 143 -13.04 8.92 12.02
CA GLY A 143 -14.29 8.22 11.70
C GLY A 143 -14.34 7.48 10.36
N GLY A 144 -13.23 7.34 9.67
CA GLY A 144 -13.17 6.61 8.41
C GLY A 144 -13.07 5.10 8.55
N TYR A 145 -13.95 4.49 9.32
CA TYR A 145 -14.19 3.07 9.23
C TYR A 145 -15.39 2.86 8.31
N GLU A 146 -15.12 2.57 7.08
CA GLU A 146 -16.09 1.94 6.20
C GLU A 146 -16.16 0.46 6.56
N ALA A 147 -16.73 0.16 7.75
CA ALA A 147 -17.17 -1.17 8.08
C ALA A 147 -18.27 -1.55 7.12
N ASN A 148 -18.10 -2.67 6.46
CA ASN A 148 -19.13 -3.29 5.66
C ASN A 148 -19.43 -2.60 4.32
N HIS A 149 -18.44 -2.25 3.52
CA HIS A 149 -18.69 -2.43 2.10
C HIS A 149 -18.93 -3.92 1.90
N SER A 150 -20.18 -4.26 1.61
CA SER A 150 -20.57 -5.64 1.26
C SER A 150 -19.83 -6.14 0.01
N THR A 151 -19.09 -5.25 -0.65
CA THR A 151 -18.29 -5.49 -1.85
C THR A 151 -16.92 -4.85 -1.66
N ALA A 152 -15.87 -5.63 -1.85
CA ALA A 152 -14.51 -5.10 -1.85
C ALA A 152 -14.27 -4.27 -3.13
N TYR A 153 -13.54 -3.15 -3.01
CA TYR A 153 -13.09 -2.36 -4.17
C TYR A 153 -12.07 -3.12 -5.05
N MET A 154 -11.38 -4.08 -4.46
CA MET A 154 -10.39 -4.89 -5.17
C MET A 154 -10.69 -6.37 -4.98
N THR A 155 -10.72 -7.11 -6.08
CA THR A 155 -10.88 -8.57 -6.08
C THR A 155 -9.58 -9.25 -6.48
N LYS A 156 -9.40 -10.44 -5.95
CA LYS A 156 -8.20 -11.26 -6.12
C LYS A 156 -8.34 -12.18 -7.30
N ALA A 157 -7.38 -12.11 -8.22
CA ALA A 157 -7.21 -13.11 -9.25
C ALA A 157 -5.71 -13.33 -9.52
N SER A 158 -5.38 -14.44 -10.18
CA SER A 158 -3.99 -14.80 -10.44
C SER A 158 -3.33 -13.80 -11.37
N GLY A 159 -2.26 -13.15 -10.91
CA GLY A 159 -1.48 -12.20 -11.68
C GLY A 159 -2.09 -10.78 -11.77
N VAL A 160 -3.36 -10.60 -11.36
CA VAL A 160 -4.06 -9.32 -11.52
C VAL A 160 -4.81 -8.88 -10.25
N ILE A 161 -5.12 -7.59 -10.19
CA ILE A 161 -6.03 -6.96 -9.24
C ILE A 161 -7.30 -6.64 -10.03
N GLY A 162 -8.45 -7.19 -9.64
CA GLY A 162 -9.74 -6.77 -10.18
C GLY A 162 -10.18 -5.47 -9.49
N LEU A 163 -10.68 -4.52 -10.26
CA LEU A 163 -11.09 -3.19 -9.82
C LEU A 163 -12.62 -3.10 -9.90
N VAL A 164 -13.28 -2.97 -8.75
CA VAL A 164 -14.73 -3.13 -8.64
C VAL A 164 -15.37 -1.87 -8.07
N ASN A 165 -16.50 -1.51 -8.63
CA ASN A 165 -17.34 -0.43 -8.12
C ASN A 165 -18.08 -0.88 -6.83
N ALA A 166 -17.51 -0.54 -5.69
CA ALA A 166 -18.10 -0.79 -4.38
C ALA A 166 -18.81 0.46 -3.81
N GLY A 167 -19.26 1.35 -4.69
CA GLY A 167 -19.93 2.61 -4.33
C GLY A 167 -19.26 3.84 -4.94
N ASP A 168 -17.96 3.79 -5.15
CA ASP A 168 -17.18 4.83 -5.83
C ASP A 168 -16.03 4.21 -6.62
N LEU A 169 -16.21 4.07 -7.94
CA LEU A 169 -15.18 3.52 -8.82
C LEU A 169 -13.94 4.44 -8.91
N GLY A 170 -14.09 5.74 -8.65
CA GLY A 170 -12.99 6.71 -8.60
C GLY A 170 -11.91 6.35 -7.57
N MET A 171 -12.26 5.62 -6.52
CA MET A 171 -11.28 5.14 -5.54
C MET A 171 -10.25 4.17 -6.14
N VAL A 172 -10.59 3.43 -7.19
CA VAL A 172 -9.73 2.38 -7.76
C VAL A 172 -9.59 2.43 -9.28
N ASN A 173 -10.57 2.96 -10.04
CA ASN A 173 -10.58 2.95 -11.52
C ASN A 173 -11.37 4.09 -12.15
N GLY A 174 -11.27 5.32 -11.66
CA GLY A 174 -11.84 6.50 -12.31
C GLY A 174 -11.22 6.72 -13.70
N SER A 175 -12.03 7.18 -14.66
CA SER A 175 -11.59 7.39 -16.04
C SER A 175 -10.51 8.46 -16.14
N SER A 176 -9.36 8.13 -16.73
CA SER A 176 -8.19 9.00 -16.90
C SER A 176 -7.49 9.41 -15.58
N GLU A 177 -7.87 8.83 -14.45
CA GLU A 177 -7.22 9.06 -13.17
C GLU A 177 -6.00 8.15 -12.98
N THR A 178 -5.02 8.62 -12.23
CA THR A 178 -3.77 7.87 -12.02
C THR A 178 -3.70 7.26 -10.64
N TYR A 179 -3.20 6.04 -10.57
CA TYR A 179 -3.17 5.22 -9.35
C TYR A 179 -1.78 4.67 -9.05
N VAL A 180 -1.56 4.35 -7.78
CA VAL A 180 -0.47 3.48 -7.33
C VAL A 180 -1.03 2.40 -6.41
N ALA A 181 -0.57 1.17 -6.60
CA ALA A 181 -0.85 0.04 -5.72
C ALA A 181 0.45 -0.57 -5.20
N TYR A 182 0.51 -0.81 -3.90
CA TYR A 182 1.56 -1.59 -3.23
C TYR A 182 0.98 -2.96 -2.94
N VAL A 183 1.53 -3.96 -3.60
CA VAL A 183 0.99 -5.31 -3.63
C VAL A 183 1.92 -6.24 -2.90
N PHE A 184 1.37 -7.00 -1.97
CA PHE A 184 2.12 -7.96 -1.17
C PHE A 184 1.56 -9.37 -1.37
N LYS A 185 2.48 -10.32 -1.45
CA LYS A 185 2.21 -11.75 -1.46
C LYS A 185 2.95 -12.39 -0.30
N GLU A 186 2.31 -13.32 0.38
CA GLU A 186 2.93 -14.10 1.45
C GLU A 186 4.11 -14.92 0.91
N ILE A 187 5.23 -14.84 1.62
CA ILE A 187 6.43 -15.63 1.37
C ILE A 187 6.76 -16.41 2.64
N GLN A 188 6.78 -17.74 2.53
CA GLN A 188 7.05 -18.62 3.65
C GLN A 188 8.37 -18.28 4.34
N GLY A 189 8.33 -18.12 5.65
CA GLY A 189 9.50 -17.76 6.46
C GLY A 189 9.90 -16.29 6.41
N TYR A 190 9.20 -15.45 5.64
CA TYR A 190 9.54 -14.03 5.46
C TYR A 190 8.37 -13.09 5.76
N SER A 191 7.18 -13.34 5.21
CA SER A 191 6.00 -12.52 5.42
C SER A 191 4.75 -13.37 5.59
N LYS A 192 3.84 -12.91 6.46
CA LYS A 192 2.56 -13.57 6.74
C LYS A 192 1.46 -12.54 6.84
N PHE A 193 0.34 -12.81 6.18
CA PHE A 193 -0.86 -11.99 6.23
C PHE A 193 -2.03 -12.83 6.71
N GLY A 194 -2.87 -12.28 7.58
CA GLY A 194 -4.00 -13.04 8.13
C GLY A 194 -4.84 -12.21 9.08
N SER A 195 -5.79 -12.86 9.70
CA SER A 195 -6.65 -12.30 10.73
C SER A 195 -6.64 -13.19 11.97
N TYR A 196 -6.99 -12.61 13.11
CA TYR A 196 -7.18 -13.33 14.35
C TYR A 196 -8.35 -12.73 15.13
N ILE A 197 -8.90 -13.49 16.05
CA ILE A 197 -9.95 -13.04 16.95
C ILE A 197 -9.34 -12.78 18.33
N GLY A 198 -9.56 -11.56 18.85
CA GLY A 198 -9.16 -11.22 20.21
C GLY A 198 -9.98 -12.00 21.24
N ASN A 199 -9.34 -12.44 22.32
CA ASN A 199 -10.00 -13.20 23.41
C ASN A 199 -10.31 -12.34 24.65
N GLY A 200 -9.92 -11.06 24.67
CA GLY A 200 -10.14 -10.14 25.78
C GLY A 200 -9.35 -10.47 27.06
N SER A 201 -8.44 -11.43 27.02
CA SER A 201 -7.61 -11.84 28.14
C SER A 201 -6.25 -11.13 28.14
N SER A 202 -5.64 -10.98 29.30
CA SER A 202 -4.23 -10.57 29.43
C SER A 202 -3.27 -11.60 28.82
N ASP A 203 -3.68 -12.88 28.79
CA ASP A 203 -3.05 -13.92 28.00
C ASP A 203 -3.76 -13.97 26.62
N GLY A 204 -3.30 -13.11 25.72
CA GLY A 204 -3.88 -12.90 24.40
C GLY A 204 -3.74 -14.09 23.46
N PRO A 205 -4.39 -14.06 22.28
CA PRO A 205 -4.28 -15.16 21.32
C PRO A 205 -2.86 -15.25 20.76
N PHE A 206 -2.35 -16.48 20.61
CA PHE A 206 -1.13 -16.72 19.87
C PHE A 206 -1.43 -16.75 18.36
N VAL A 207 -0.75 -15.88 17.60
CA VAL A 207 -0.86 -15.82 16.13
C VAL A 207 0.35 -16.49 15.51
N TYR A 208 0.13 -17.68 14.94
CA TYR A 208 1.19 -18.44 14.29
C TYR A 208 1.58 -17.82 12.94
N THR A 209 2.84 -17.47 12.78
CA THR A 209 3.40 -16.87 11.56
C THR A 209 4.34 -17.82 10.79
N GLY A 210 4.87 -18.87 11.46
CA GLY A 210 5.89 -19.76 10.89
C GLY A 210 7.32 -19.22 10.98
N PHE A 211 7.51 -18.04 11.56
CA PHE A 211 8.81 -17.41 11.82
C PHE A 211 8.68 -16.44 13.01
N LYS A 212 9.81 -15.93 13.51
CA LYS A 212 9.83 -14.88 14.53
C LYS A 212 9.68 -13.52 13.85
N PRO A 213 8.52 -12.82 13.98
CA PRO A 213 8.36 -11.53 13.35
C PRO A 213 9.26 -10.48 14.00
N ALA A 214 9.88 -9.65 13.16
CA ALA A 214 10.60 -8.45 13.59
C ALA A 214 9.73 -7.19 13.52
N PHE A 215 8.67 -7.25 12.72
CA PHE A 215 7.76 -6.15 12.44
C PHE A 215 6.33 -6.69 12.35
N VAL A 216 5.40 -6.04 13.01
CA VAL A 216 3.98 -6.39 12.99
C VAL A 216 3.14 -5.13 12.78
N ILE A 217 2.28 -5.16 11.78
CA ILE A 217 1.24 -4.16 11.59
C ILE A 217 -0.13 -4.82 11.71
N TYR A 218 -1.02 -4.25 12.49
CA TYR A 218 -2.38 -4.76 12.65
C TYR A 218 -3.39 -3.66 12.88
N ARG A 219 -4.64 -3.97 12.59
CA ARG A 219 -5.78 -3.11 12.83
C ARG A 219 -6.99 -3.97 13.16
N ARG A 220 -7.88 -3.43 13.99
CA ARG A 220 -9.23 -3.96 14.14
C ARG A 220 -10.02 -3.81 12.82
N ASN A 221 -10.71 -4.85 12.38
CA ASN A 221 -11.40 -4.89 11.09
C ASN A 221 -12.93 -4.95 11.17
N ASP A 222 -13.51 -4.96 12.38
CA ASP A 222 -14.96 -4.98 12.64
C ASP A 222 -15.48 -3.69 13.29
N ALA A 223 -14.60 -2.73 13.57
CA ALA A 223 -14.94 -1.39 14.07
C ALA A 223 -13.83 -0.38 13.75
N GLY A 224 -14.10 0.91 13.99
CA GLY A 224 -13.09 1.96 13.89
C GLY A 224 -11.90 1.68 14.80
N GLY A 225 -10.72 2.13 14.38
CA GLY A 225 -9.49 1.99 15.15
C GLY A 225 -8.26 2.34 14.32
N ASN A 226 -7.22 2.78 15.02
CA ASN A 226 -5.96 3.13 14.37
C ASN A 226 -5.16 1.89 13.98
N TRP A 227 -4.38 2.02 12.95
CA TRP A 227 -3.30 1.09 12.65
C TRP A 227 -2.28 1.09 13.78
N ARG A 228 -1.87 -0.08 14.19
CA ARG A 228 -0.79 -0.30 15.15
C ARG A 228 0.39 -0.91 14.43
N LEU A 229 1.55 -0.38 14.71
CA LEU A 229 2.79 -0.78 14.09
C LEU A 229 3.82 -0.97 15.19
N LEU A 230 4.39 -2.16 15.24
CA LEU A 230 5.35 -2.58 16.26
C LEU A 230 6.56 -3.21 15.56
N ASP A 231 7.71 -2.95 16.12
CA ASP A 231 8.96 -3.62 15.76
C ASP A 231 9.68 -4.14 17.00
N ASN A 232 10.77 -4.83 16.81
CA ASN A 232 11.52 -5.48 17.89
C ASN A 232 12.64 -4.61 18.50
N LYS A 233 12.62 -3.28 18.31
CA LYS A 233 13.60 -2.33 18.85
C LYS A 233 13.02 -1.47 19.97
#